data_f12be9665ea1971ab94cb7c9e7103347
#
_entry.id   f12be9665ea1971ab94cb7c9e7103347
#
_cell.length_a   1.000
_cell.length_b   1.000
_cell.length_c   1.000
_cell.angle_alpha   90.00
_cell.angle_beta   90.00
_cell.angle_gamma   90.00
#
_symmetry.space_group_name_H-M   'P 1'
#
loop_
_entity.id
_entity.type
_entity.pdbx_description
1 polymer ?
#
loop_
_entity_poly.entity_id
_entity_poly.type
_entity_poly.pdbx_seq_one_letter_code
_entity_poly.pdbx_strand_id
1 'polypeptide(L)'
;MDWKKLCDDVAQWAEAHRDEFVKDISDVCRIRSTSRNQLDCANAPFGQACRDMLDKALEMSSAYGFETRNYDNFCGSAVYGDNPDNDSIGIVAHMDIVPENTCNLASDAGGWTHDPFDPILSEDGKYLFGRGTCDNKSCGIMALYAMRYLKEHNIKLKNNVMLVYGLNEEIGMRDMPEFLKREKPSKIYLVPDSKYPVCISESGNSRYGLESAKLEDGNLKDIWSGVSDDDWCDATVSVPSKEAYAVLSGVDPVVAQWATKFYDHTKVETLENGDVKIIVEKDEKITASARLCHVLAKCGLIKDPKTMEVLNWLDWYTSDTTGAHMGIACDDGPNAPLSIRFNYIRLIDKKIVLYTSILWPSLADKEKILAKAEETWAASPMEVRQRRRLDGYYMDPKDPRVEKLARIAKDVLGREDIPYLTEGGTYAQVLPNAIPYGATVPDRVRLFGMVKGGAHQADEYCDIPNLLINMQIYVRALIELDEMYSK
;
A
#
# COMPACT_ATOMS: atom_id res chain seq x y z
N MET A 1 -30.76 -18.05 12.85
CA MET A 1 -30.56 -18.30 11.41
C MET A 1 -29.70 -19.56 11.25
N ASP A 2 -29.96 -20.38 10.23
CA ASP A 2 -29.06 -21.49 9.87
C ASP A 2 -27.92 -20.96 9.02
N TRP A 3 -26.78 -20.73 9.66
CA TRP A 3 -25.61 -20.10 9.01
C TRP A 3 -24.98 -20.99 7.93
N LYS A 4 -25.01 -22.32 8.14
CA LYS A 4 -24.49 -23.24 7.13
C LYS A 4 -25.32 -23.16 5.85
N LYS A 5 -26.64 -23.25 5.99
CA LYS A 5 -27.55 -23.12 4.85
C LYS A 5 -27.38 -21.77 4.13
N LEU A 6 -27.27 -20.67 4.89
CA LEU A 6 -27.03 -19.35 4.27
C LEU A 6 -25.74 -19.34 3.45
N CYS A 7 -24.63 -19.85 4.02
CA CYS A 7 -23.35 -19.89 3.29
C CYS A 7 -23.44 -20.79 2.03
N ASP A 8 -24.11 -21.93 2.10
CA ASP A 8 -24.33 -22.81 0.96
C ASP A 8 -25.17 -22.12 -0.13
N ASP A 9 -26.22 -21.38 0.25
CA ASP A 9 -27.07 -20.60 -0.67
C ASP A 9 -26.27 -19.45 -1.33
N VAL A 10 -25.42 -18.72 -0.54
CA VAL A 10 -24.54 -17.68 -1.08
C VAL A 10 -23.53 -18.29 -2.06
N ALA A 11 -22.92 -19.43 -1.73
CA ALA A 11 -21.97 -20.11 -2.60
C ALA A 11 -22.59 -20.48 -3.95
N GLN A 12 -23.80 -21.03 -3.93
CA GLN A 12 -24.51 -21.39 -5.16
C GLN A 12 -24.86 -20.15 -5.99
N TRP A 13 -25.33 -19.09 -5.33
CA TRP A 13 -25.64 -17.82 -6.00
C TRP A 13 -24.39 -17.18 -6.60
N ALA A 14 -23.30 -17.14 -5.85
CA ALA A 14 -22.03 -16.57 -6.28
C ALA A 14 -21.45 -17.31 -7.51
N GLU A 15 -21.52 -18.66 -7.50
CA GLU A 15 -21.08 -19.44 -8.66
C GLU A 15 -21.98 -19.22 -9.88
N ALA A 16 -23.28 -19.04 -9.70
CA ALA A 16 -24.20 -18.73 -10.79
C ALA A 16 -23.94 -17.35 -11.42
N HIS A 17 -23.35 -16.40 -10.68
CA HIS A 17 -22.99 -15.05 -11.16
C HIS A 17 -21.50 -14.88 -11.46
N ARG A 18 -20.74 -15.96 -11.48
CA ARG A 18 -19.28 -15.95 -11.62
C ARG A 18 -18.78 -15.20 -12.86
N ASP A 19 -19.36 -15.46 -14.02
CA ASP A 19 -18.92 -14.85 -15.28
C ASP A 19 -19.16 -13.33 -15.26
N GLU A 20 -20.30 -12.90 -14.74
CA GLU A 20 -20.63 -11.48 -14.56
C GLU A 20 -19.68 -10.83 -13.56
N PHE A 21 -19.38 -11.49 -12.44
CA PHE A 21 -18.44 -11.04 -11.44
C PHE A 21 -17.03 -10.85 -11.98
N VAL A 22 -16.51 -11.83 -12.74
CA VAL A 22 -15.19 -11.74 -13.39
C VAL A 22 -15.17 -10.61 -14.41
N LYS A 23 -16.24 -10.42 -15.17
CA LYS A 23 -16.39 -9.32 -16.12
C LYS A 23 -16.34 -7.98 -15.40
N ASP A 24 -17.07 -7.81 -14.32
CA ASP A 24 -17.12 -6.55 -13.56
C ASP A 24 -15.76 -6.19 -12.95
N ILE A 25 -15.03 -7.17 -12.41
CA ILE A 25 -13.64 -6.97 -11.96
C ILE A 25 -12.76 -6.53 -13.14
N SER A 26 -12.88 -7.22 -14.28
CA SER A 26 -12.10 -6.89 -15.47
C SER A 26 -12.38 -5.46 -15.95
N ASP A 27 -13.65 -5.05 -15.96
CA ASP A 27 -14.04 -3.71 -16.39
C ASP A 27 -13.43 -2.60 -15.51
N VAL A 28 -13.39 -2.77 -14.19
CA VAL A 28 -12.77 -1.78 -13.30
C VAL A 28 -11.24 -1.83 -13.35
N CYS A 29 -10.62 -3.01 -13.58
CA CYS A 29 -9.18 -3.15 -13.71
C CYS A 29 -8.62 -2.56 -15.00
N ARG A 30 -9.41 -2.40 -16.05
CA ARG A 30 -9.03 -1.68 -17.29
C ARG A 30 -8.80 -0.20 -17.09
N ILE A 31 -9.30 0.39 -16.01
CA ILE A 31 -9.09 1.80 -15.71
C ILE A 31 -7.80 1.95 -14.91
N ARG A 32 -6.80 2.64 -15.48
CA ARG A 32 -5.51 2.91 -14.83
C ARG A 32 -5.63 4.01 -13.77
N SER A 33 -6.33 3.74 -12.68
CA SER A 33 -6.61 4.67 -11.60
C SER A 33 -5.41 4.88 -10.66
N THR A 34 -4.24 5.20 -11.21
CA THR A 34 -3.07 5.57 -10.41
C THR A 34 -3.34 6.92 -9.74
N SER A 35 -3.38 6.90 -8.42
CA SER A 35 -3.70 8.08 -7.63
C SER A 35 -2.57 9.11 -7.65
N ARG A 36 -2.94 10.41 -7.69
CA ARG A 36 -2.03 11.56 -7.62
C ARG A 36 -2.67 12.64 -6.75
N ASN A 37 -1.93 13.18 -5.81
CA ASN A 37 -2.42 14.26 -4.97
C ASN A 37 -2.51 15.59 -5.77
N GLN A 38 -3.69 15.92 -6.24
CA GLN A 38 -4.03 17.17 -6.96
C GLN A 38 -5.18 17.87 -6.24
N LEU A 39 -5.05 18.06 -4.92
CA LEU A 39 -6.14 18.50 -4.02
C LEU A 39 -6.74 19.87 -4.41
N ASP A 40 -6.00 20.69 -5.14
CA ASP A 40 -6.50 21.97 -5.68
C ASP A 40 -7.40 21.79 -6.92
N CYS A 41 -7.45 20.59 -7.51
CA CYS A 41 -8.32 20.25 -8.61
C CYS A 41 -9.64 19.65 -8.09
N ALA A 42 -10.64 20.48 -7.81
CA ALA A 42 -11.92 20.05 -7.26
C ALA A 42 -12.64 18.99 -8.12
N ASN A 43 -12.40 18.97 -9.43
CA ASN A 43 -13.05 18.01 -10.32
C ASN A 43 -12.36 16.62 -10.30
N ALA A 44 -11.08 16.56 -9.99
CA ALA A 44 -10.30 15.31 -9.95
C ALA A 44 -9.17 15.41 -8.91
N PRO A 45 -9.47 15.42 -7.60
CA PRO A 45 -8.48 15.67 -6.55
C PRO A 45 -7.37 14.62 -6.49
N PHE A 46 -7.62 13.43 -7.04
CA PHE A 46 -6.65 12.34 -7.13
C PHE A 46 -6.28 11.97 -8.58
N GLY A 47 -6.57 12.87 -9.53
CA GLY A 47 -6.32 12.69 -10.96
C GLY A 47 -7.54 12.17 -11.72
N GLN A 48 -7.54 12.42 -13.05
CA GLN A 48 -8.70 12.12 -13.90
C GLN A 48 -9.01 10.62 -13.92
N ALA A 49 -8.02 9.75 -13.95
CA ALA A 49 -8.25 8.30 -13.98
C ALA A 49 -8.91 7.76 -12.70
N CYS A 50 -8.60 8.36 -11.53
CA CYS A 50 -9.32 8.06 -10.28
C CYS A 50 -10.76 8.57 -10.32
N ARG A 51 -10.99 9.73 -10.94
CA ARG A 51 -12.35 10.23 -11.16
C ARG A 51 -13.16 9.31 -12.08
N ASP A 52 -12.59 8.88 -13.19
CA ASP A 52 -13.22 7.94 -14.13
C ASP A 52 -13.52 6.59 -13.45
N MET A 53 -12.64 6.16 -12.56
CA MET A 53 -12.82 4.95 -11.76
C MET A 53 -13.99 5.09 -10.78
N LEU A 54 -14.11 6.23 -10.12
CA LEU A 54 -15.23 6.52 -9.22
C LEU A 54 -16.56 6.50 -9.98
N ASP A 55 -16.62 7.21 -11.12
CA ASP A 55 -17.81 7.26 -11.94
C ASP A 55 -18.24 5.86 -12.40
N LYS A 56 -17.27 5.00 -12.78
CA LYS A 56 -17.54 3.61 -13.15
C LYS A 56 -18.08 2.78 -11.99
N ALA A 57 -17.50 2.92 -10.79
CA ALA A 57 -17.95 2.18 -9.60
C ALA A 57 -19.37 2.59 -9.19
N LEU A 58 -19.68 3.89 -9.22
CA LEU A 58 -21.01 4.40 -8.89
C LEU A 58 -22.04 4.02 -9.96
N GLU A 59 -21.69 4.08 -11.25
CA GLU A 59 -22.54 3.62 -12.37
C GLU A 59 -22.90 2.14 -12.20
N MET A 60 -21.90 1.27 -11.96
CA MET A 60 -22.10 -0.16 -11.73
C MET A 60 -23.03 -0.42 -10.54
N SER A 61 -22.78 0.26 -9.43
CA SER A 61 -23.62 0.15 -8.22
C SER A 61 -25.06 0.59 -8.48
N SER A 62 -25.25 1.68 -9.21
CA SER A 62 -26.57 2.18 -9.60
C SER A 62 -27.29 1.21 -10.55
N ALA A 63 -26.56 0.55 -11.48
CA ALA A 63 -27.12 -0.46 -12.37
C ALA A 63 -27.66 -1.67 -11.60
N TYR A 64 -27.04 -2.04 -10.49
CA TYR A 64 -27.55 -3.05 -9.54
C TYR A 64 -28.63 -2.51 -8.60
N GLY A 65 -29.04 -1.24 -8.78
CA GLY A 65 -30.14 -0.59 -8.10
C GLY A 65 -29.85 -0.20 -6.65
N PHE A 66 -28.61 0.15 -6.34
CA PHE A 66 -28.23 0.78 -5.08
C PHE A 66 -28.35 2.30 -5.17
N GLU A 67 -28.66 2.97 -4.07
CA GLU A 67 -28.46 4.40 -3.94
C GLU A 67 -26.96 4.69 -3.96
N THR A 68 -26.54 5.66 -4.77
CA THR A 68 -25.13 6.05 -4.89
C THR A 68 -24.92 7.49 -4.47
N ARG A 69 -23.80 7.78 -3.82
CA ARG A 69 -23.39 9.11 -3.37
C ARG A 69 -21.96 9.39 -3.82
N ASN A 70 -21.73 10.59 -4.34
CA ASN A 70 -20.40 11.10 -4.68
C ASN A 70 -20.03 12.20 -3.69
N TYR A 71 -18.91 12.07 -3.01
CA TYR A 71 -18.42 13.01 -2.01
C TYR A 71 -17.35 13.93 -2.61
N ASP A 72 -17.81 14.86 -3.46
CA ASP A 72 -16.97 15.87 -4.13
C ASP A 72 -15.77 15.28 -4.86
N ASN A 73 -15.92 14.10 -5.46
CA ASN A 73 -14.91 13.36 -6.20
C ASN A 73 -13.69 12.87 -5.36
N PHE A 74 -13.72 13.02 -4.04
CA PHE A 74 -12.75 12.40 -3.17
C PHE A 74 -12.99 10.90 -3.00
N CYS A 75 -14.23 10.48 -2.93
CA CYS A 75 -14.68 9.10 -2.85
C CYS A 75 -16.17 9.02 -3.16
N GLY A 76 -16.73 7.83 -3.12
CA GLY A 76 -18.18 7.63 -3.26
C GLY A 76 -18.67 6.43 -2.49
N SER A 77 -19.99 6.24 -2.45
CA SER A 77 -20.57 5.07 -1.80
C SER A 77 -21.79 4.52 -2.53
N ALA A 78 -22.04 3.23 -2.30
CA ALA A 78 -23.28 2.53 -2.59
C ALA A 78 -23.98 2.14 -1.30
N VAL A 79 -25.28 2.34 -1.20
CA VAL A 79 -26.06 2.12 0.03
C VAL A 79 -27.21 1.15 -0.22
N TYR A 80 -27.38 0.19 0.68
CA TYR A 80 -28.50 -0.73 0.77
C TYR A 80 -29.17 -0.61 2.13
N GLY A 81 -30.45 -0.33 2.15
CA GLY A 81 -31.28 -0.16 3.34
C GLY A 81 -32.04 1.16 3.34
N ASP A 82 -32.88 1.33 4.34
CA ASP A 82 -33.78 2.48 4.50
C ASP A 82 -33.83 2.96 5.97
N ASN A 83 -32.73 2.77 6.73
CA ASN A 83 -32.64 3.22 8.11
C ASN A 83 -32.82 4.75 8.20
N PRO A 84 -33.84 5.25 8.93
CA PRO A 84 -34.17 6.67 8.94
C PRO A 84 -33.11 7.55 9.62
N ASP A 85 -32.32 6.98 10.53
CA ASP A 85 -31.25 7.67 11.23
C ASP A 85 -29.92 7.64 10.45
N ASN A 86 -29.92 7.03 9.26
CA ASN A 86 -28.76 6.76 8.43
C ASN A 86 -27.64 5.99 9.17
N ASP A 87 -28.01 5.17 10.16
CA ASP A 87 -27.09 4.24 10.82
C ASP A 87 -26.67 3.16 9.83
N SER A 88 -25.37 2.86 9.78
CA SER A 88 -24.85 1.91 8.80
C SER A 88 -23.76 0.99 9.36
N ILE A 89 -23.61 -0.15 8.67
CA ILE A 89 -22.44 -1.01 8.69
C ILE A 89 -21.70 -0.78 7.40
N GLY A 90 -20.44 -0.34 7.51
CA GLY A 90 -19.62 0.04 6.38
C GLY A 90 -18.75 -1.12 5.87
N ILE A 91 -18.47 -1.09 4.57
CA ILE A 91 -17.35 -1.77 3.94
C ILE A 91 -16.57 -0.69 3.21
N VAL A 92 -15.25 -0.71 3.28
CA VAL A 92 -14.42 0.29 2.60
C VAL A 92 -13.34 -0.41 1.81
N ALA A 93 -13.37 -0.23 0.48
CA ALA A 93 -12.35 -0.73 -0.43
C ALA A 93 -11.78 0.42 -1.24
N HIS A 94 -10.51 0.37 -1.58
CA HIS A 94 -9.94 1.36 -2.49
C HIS A 94 -9.98 0.91 -3.94
N MET A 95 -10.12 1.89 -4.81
CA MET A 95 -10.21 1.71 -6.26
C MET A 95 -9.03 2.36 -6.98
N ASP A 96 -8.15 3.05 -6.25
CA ASP A 96 -6.85 3.48 -6.75
C ASP A 96 -5.86 2.31 -6.73
N ILE A 97 -4.78 2.49 -7.48
CA ILE A 97 -3.74 1.48 -7.68
C ILE A 97 -2.36 2.14 -7.67
N VAL A 98 -1.34 1.35 -7.32
CA VAL A 98 0.04 1.73 -7.59
C VAL A 98 0.37 1.64 -9.09
N PRO A 99 1.36 2.41 -9.59
CA PRO A 99 1.85 2.24 -10.94
C PRO A 99 2.31 0.79 -11.21
N GLU A 100 2.20 0.35 -12.45
CA GLU A 100 2.61 -0.99 -12.88
C GLU A 100 4.08 -1.31 -12.61
N ASN A 101 4.94 -0.27 -12.63
CA ASN A 101 6.39 -0.40 -12.46
C ASN A 101 6.86 -0.26 -11.00
N THR A 102 5.97 -0.27 -10.00
CA THR A 102 6.29 0.06 -8.61
C THR A 102 7.34 -0.87 -8.00
N CYS A 103 7.32 -2.16 -8.30
CA CYS A 103 8.23 -3.15 -7.71
C CYS A 103 9.35 -3.62 -8.63
N ASN A 104 9.33 -3.25 -9.89
CA ASN A 104 10.34 -3.69 -10.85
C ASN A 104 11.13 -2.50 -11.38
N LEU A 105 12.31 -2.39 -10.88
CA LEU A 105 13.20 -1.28 -11.16
C LEU A 105 14.14 -1.66 -12.28
N ALA A 106 14.17 -0.80 -13.26
CA ALA A 106 15.24 -0.52 -14.20
C ALA A 106 15.43 -1.40 -15.43
N SER A 107 15.03 -2.65 -15.56
CA SER A 107 15.50 -3.40 -16.72
C SER A 107 14.48 -4.02 -17.66
N ASP A 108 13.25 -4.21 -17.26
CA ASP A 108 12.29 -4.96 -18.09
C ASP A 108 10.82 -4.58 -17.86
N ALA A 109 10.37 -3.46 -18.40
CA ALA A 109 8.94 -3.09 -18.49
C ALA A 109 8.06 -3.60 -17.32
N GLY A 110 8.52 -3.45 -16.06
CA GLY A 110 7.84 -3.93 -14.87
C GLY A 110 7.83 -5.45 -14.66
N GLY A 111 8.42 -6.24 -15.55
CA GLY A 111 8.40 -7.72 -15.52
C GLY A 111 7.01 -8.33 -15.73
N TRP A 112 6.04 -7.56 -16.24
CA TRP A 112 4.73 -8.03 -16.65
C TRP A 112 4.85 -8.91 -17.90
N THR A 113 4.13 -10.04 -17.92
CA THR A 113 4.07 -10.93 -19.09
C THR A 113 2.94 -10.57 -20.05
N HIS A 114 2.07 -9.66 -19.66
CA HIS A 114 0.94 -9.14 -20.44
C HIS A 114 0.66 -7.68 -20.06
N ASP A 115 -0.25 -7.02 -20.77
CA ASP A 115 -0.70 -5.67 -20.42
C ASP A 115 -1.38 -5.69 -19.03
N PRO A 116 -0.86 -4.95 -18.04
CA PRO A 116 -1.44 -4.90 -16.70
C PRO A 116 -2.87 -4.38 -16.64
N PHE A 117 -3.34 -3.68 -17.67
CA PHE A 117 -4.67 -3.08 -17.77
C PHE A 117 -5.61 -3.78 -18.78
N ASP A 118 -5.19 -4.90 -19.33
CA ASP A 118 -6.06 -5.84 -20.04
C ASP A 118 -6.13 -7.17 -19.29
N PRO A 119 -7.02 -7.29 -18.30
CA PRO A 119 -7.08 -8.45 -17.42
C PRO A 119 -7.30 -9.76 -18.18
N ILE A 120 -6.52 -10.79 -17.84
CA ILE A 120 -6.54 -12.11 -18.48
C ILE A 120 -6.98 -13.16 -17.46
N LEU A 121 -8.06 -13.87 -17.79
CA LEU A 121 -8.50 -15.03 -17.01
C LEU A 121 -7.65 -16.27 -17.40
N SER A 122 -7.18 -17.03 -16.40
CA SER A 122 -6.48 -18.29 -16.63
C SER A 122 -7.35 -19.30 -17.38
N GLU A 123 -6.74 -20.24 -18.10
CA GLU A 123 -7.46 -21.26 -18.87
C GLU A 123 -8.40 -22.12 -18.01
N ASP A 124 -8.03 -22.37 -16.75
CA ASP A 124 -8.86 -23.10 -15.79
C ASP A 124 -9.91 -22.22 -15.10
N GLY A 125 -9.97 -20.93 -15.44
CA GLY A 125 -10.90 -19.95 -14.90
C GLY A 125 -10.69 -19.57 -13.45
N LYS A 126 -9.57 -19.93 -12.80
CA LYS A 126 -9.38 -19.70 -11.37
C LYS A 126 -8.71 -18.39 -11.02
N TYR A 127 -7.88 -17.86 -11.90
CA TYR A 127 -7.05 -16.69 -11.62
C TYR A 127 -7.31 -15.61 -12.67
N LEU A 128 -7.54 -14.39 -12.20
CA LEU A 128 -7.64 -13.21 -13.05
C LEU A 128 -6.39 -12.34 -12.85
N PHE A 129 -5.59 -12.20 -13.90
CA PHE A 129 -4.35 -11.41 -13.87
C PHE A 129 -4.62 -9.99 -14.33
N GLY A 130 -4.00 -9.01 -13.67
CA GLY A 130 -4.07 -7.59 -14.00
C GLY A 130 -3.81 -6.73 -12.78
N ARG A 131 -3.39 -5.48 -12.97
CA ARG A 131 -3.19 -4.52 -11.87
C ARG A 131 -4.52 -4.16 -11.21
N GLY A 132 -4.55 -4.19 -9.87
CA GLY A 132 -5.76 -3.91 -9.08
C GLY A 132 -6.65 -5.15 -8.87
N THR A 133 -6.31 -6.31 -9.46
CA THR A 133 -7.09 -7.54 -9.27
C THR A 133 -6.91 -8.11 -7.86
N CYS A 134 -5.75 -7.95 -7.25
CA CYS A 134 -5.50 -8.34 -5.85
C CYS A 134 -5.73 -7.17 -4.91
N ASP A 135 -5.28 -5.98 -5.29
CA ASP A 135 -5.14 -4.81 -4.47
C ASP A 135 -5.71 -3.57 -5.18
N ASN A 136 -6.94 -3.18 -4.92
CA ASN A 136 -7.97 -3.76 -4.02
C ASN A 136 -9.33 -3.82 -4.75
N LYS A 137 -9.36 -3.54 -6.08
CA LYS A 137 -10.58 -3.40 -6.90
C LYS A 137 -11.48 -4.63 -6.85
N SER A 138 -10.90 -5.83 -6.92
CA SER A 138 -11.70 -7.05 -6.84
C SER A 138 -12.44 -7.20 -5.51
N CYS A 139 -11.84 -6.69 -4.42
CA CYS A 139 -12.46 -6.70 -3.11
C CYS A 139 -13.63 -5.72 -3.03
N GLY A 140 -13.53 -4.56 -3.70
CA GLY A 140 -14.64 -3.63 -3.86
C GLY A 140 -15.82 -4.25 -4.61
N ILE A 141 -15.54 -4.96 -5.71
CA ILE A 141 -16.58 -5.68 -6.48
C ILE A 141 -17.14 -6.85 -5.68
N MET A 142 -16.31 -7.62 -4.96
CA MET A 142 -16.76 -8.69 -4.06
C MET A 142 -17.73 -8.16 -3.00
N ALA A 143 -17.43 -7.02 -2.40
CA ALA A 143 -18.31 -6.37 -1.42
C ALA A 143 -19.63 -5.92 -2.05
N LEU A 144 -19.60 -5.37 -3.27
CA LEU A 144 -20.80 -5.02 -4.03
C LEU A 144 -21.70 -6.23 -4.29
N TYR A 145 -21.11 -7.38 -4.64
CA TYR A 145 -21.85 -8.62 -4.85
C TYR A 145 -22.40 -9.21 -3.54
N ALA A 146 -21.70 -9.06 -2.42
CA ALA A 146 -22.25 -9.43 -1.12
C ALA A 146 -23.51 -8.58 -0.78
N MET A 147 -23.48 -7.28 -1.06
CA MET A 147 -24.66 -6.42 -0.93
C MET A 147 -25.77 -6.80 -1.92
N ARG A 148 -25.41 -7.12 -3.16
CA ARG A 148 -26.33 -7.57 -4.20
C ARG A 148 -27.09 -8.84 -3.78
N TYR A 149 -26.38 -9.82 -3.19
CA TYR A 149 -27.02 -11.00 -2.62
C TYR A 149 -28.07 -10.64 -1.58
N LEU A 150 -27.75 -9.77 -0.62
CA LEU A 150 -28.72 -9.32 0.41
C LEU A 150 -29.97 -8.70 -0.23
N LYS A 151 -29.78 -7.86 -1.24
CA LYS A 151 -30.85 -7.18 -1.94
C LYS A 151 -31.74 -8.15 -2.73
N GLU A 152 -31.16 -9.02 -3.56
CA GLU A 152 -31.89 -9.96 -4.41
C GLU A 152 -32.70 -11.00 -3.58
N HIS A 153 -32.19 -11.34 -2.40
CA HIS A 153 -32.88 -12.25 -1.47
C HIS A 153 -33.75 -11.53 -0.45
N ASN A 154 -33.97 -10.21 -0.60
CA ASN A 154 -34.77 -9.38 0.31
C ASN A 154 -34.38 -9.55 1.80
N ILE A 155 -33.10 -9.72 2.08
CA ILE A 155 -32.58 -9.78 3.45
C ILE A 155 -32.51 -8.37 4.00
N LYS A 156 -33.50 -7.98 4.76
CA LYS A 156 -33.58 -6.65 5.37
C LYS A 156 -32.78 -6.61 6.66
N LEU A 157 -31.94 -5.60 6.77
CA LEU A 157 -31.16 -5.27 7.94
C LEU A 157 -31.74 -4.04 8.64
N LYS A 158 -31.46 -3.85 9.92
CA LYS A 158 -31.92 -2.67 10.67
C LYS A 158 -31.04 -1.46 10.40
N ASN A 159 -29.74 -1.69 10.17
CA ASN A 159 -28.81 -0.66 9.75
C ASN A 159 -28.64 -0.72 8.22
N ASN A 160 -28.34 0.40 7.60
CA ASN A 160 -27.91 0.40 6.21
C ASN A 160 -26.60 -0.39 6.04
N VAL A 161 -26.37 -0.95 4.87
CA VAL A 161 -25.04 -1.39 4.44
C VAL A 161 -24.50 -0.34 3.49
N MET A 162 -23.31 0.17 3.79
CA MET A 162 -22.65 1.19 2.99
C MET A 162 -21.31 0.67 2.49
N LEU A 163 -21.15 0.55 1.17
CA LEU A 163 -19.86 0.28 0.54
C LEU A 163 -19.25 1.60 0.09
N VAL A 164 -18.08 1.94 0.63
CA VAL A 164 -17.32 3.13 0.27
C VAL A 164 -16.20 2.77 -0.69
N TYR A 165 -16.13 3.50 -1.80
CA TYR A 165 -15.08 3.41 -2.81
C TYR A 165 -14.08 4.53 -2.59
N GLY A 166 -12.93 4.22 -1.97
CA GLY A 166 -11.81 5.13 -1.80
C GLY A 166 -10.94 5.26 -3.04
N LEU A 167 -10.19 6.35 -3.15
CA LEU A 167 -9.38 6.69 -4.32
C LEU A 167 -7.95 7.13 -3.96
N ASN A 168 -7.53 7.02 -2.71
CA ASN A 168 -6.24 7.54 -2.28
C ASN A 168 -5.57 6.69 -1.20
N GLU A 169 -5.88 5.41 -1.12
CA GLU A 169 -5.29 4.51 -0.13
C GLU A 169 -3.77 4.46 -0.26
N GLU A 170 -3.30 4.22 -1.46
CA GLU A 170 -1.91 3.95 -1.82
C GLU A 170 -0.95 5.12 -1.53
N ILE A 171 -1.46 6.34 -1.51
CA ILE A 171 -0.60 7.52 -1.39
C ILE A 171 -0.97 8.48 -0.26
N GLY A 172 -1.88 8.11 0.65
CA GLY A 172 -2.08 8.96 1.81
C GLY A 172 -3.41 8.91 2.52
N MET A 173 -4.40 8.19 1.98
CA MET A 173 -5.74 8.04 2.57
C MET A 173 -6.44 9.38 2.84
N ARG A 174 -6.19 10.40 1.99
CA ARG A 174 -6.73 11.76 2.15
C ARG A 174 -8.20 11.87 1.79
N ASP A 175 -8.74 10.87 1.13
CA ASP A 175 -10.14 10.70 0.79
C ASP A 175 -11.02 10.46 2.02
N MET A 176 -10.56 9.67 2.98
CA MET A 176 -11.36 9.31 4.15
C MET A 176 -11.63 10.48 5.12
N PRO A 177 -10.68 11.38 5.43
CA PRO A 177 -10.99 12.62 6.13
C PRO A 177 -12.03 13.49 5.42
N GLU A 178 -12.05 13.52 4.09
CA GLU A 178 -13.05 14.26 3.31
C GLU A 178 -14.42 13.58 3.34
N PHE A 179 -14.44 12.23 3.30
CA PHE A 179 -15.64 11.43 3.52
C PHE A 179 -16.28 11.72 4.88
N LEU A 180 -15.51 11.69 5.96
CA LEU A 180 -15.97 11.90 7.34
C LEU A 180 -16.51 13.32 7.60
N LYS A 181 -16.18 14.30 6.76
CA LYS A 181 -16.78 15.64 6.83
C LYS A 181 -18.20 15.71 6.24
N ARG A 182 -18.57 14.74 5.39
CA ARG A 182 -19.79 14.77 4.57
C ARG A 182 -20.77 13.67 4.89
N GLU A 183 -20.31 12.61 5.55
CA GLU A 183 -21.12 11.44 5.85
C GLU A 183 -20.98 11.04 7.32
N LYS A 184 -22.07 10.55 7.88
CA LYS A 184 -22.09 10.01 9.24
C LYS A 184 -21.23 8.74 9.29
N PRO A 185 -20.27 8.62 10.24
CA PRO A 185 -19.48 7.43 10.38
C PRO A 185 -20.35 6.18 10.64
N SER A 186 -20.03 5.08 9.97
CA SER A 186 -20.66 3.79 10.23
C SER A 186 -20.34 3.28 11.65
N LYS A 187 -21.22 2.46 12.19
CA LYS A 187 -21.01 1.83 13.50
C LYS A 187 -19.77 0.94 13.54
N ILE A 188 -19.45 0.36 12.40
CA ILE A 188 -18.23 -0.41 12.13
C ILE A 188 -17.95 -0.33 10.63
N TYR A 189 -16.68 -0.37 10.26
CA TYR A 189 -16.23 -0.61 8.88
C TYR A 189 -15.44 -1.91 8.78
N LEU A 190 -15.73 -2.71 7.78
CA LEU A 190 -14.90 -3.83 7.35
C LEU A 190 -14.01 -3.35 6.20
N VAL A 191 -12.72 -3.60 6.30
CA VAL A 191 -11.74 -3.22 5.27
C VAL A 191 -11.18 -4.49 4.63
N PRO A 192 -11.65 -4.91 3.42
CA PRO A 192 -11.21 -6.13 2.73
C PRO A 192 -9.83 -5.97 2.07
N ASP A 193 -8.87 -5.45 2.81
CA ASP A 193 -7.53 -5.11 2.34
C ASP A 193 -6.44 -5.75 3.21
N SER A 194 -6.70 -6.99 3.60
CA SER A 194 -5.85 -7.74 4.50
C SER A 194 -6.07 -9.25 4.31
N LYS A 195 -5.86 -10.05 5.33
CA LYS A 195 -6.13 -11.50 5.32
C LYS A 195 -6.98 -11.91 6.52
N TYR A 196 -7.55 -13.11 6.44
CA TYR A 196 -8.26 -13.70 7.57
C TYR A 196 -7.28 -14.24 8.64
N PRO A 197 -7.73 -14.35 9.94
CA PRO A 197 -9.09 -14.12 10.39
C PRO A 197 -9.43 -12.65 10.64
N VAL A 198 -8.54 -11.84 11.21
CA VAL A 198 -8.70 -10.42 11.52
C VAL A 198 -7.31 -9.82 11.71
N CYS A 199 -7.02 -8.70 11.10
CA CYS A 199 -5.86 -7.90 11.47
C CYS A 199 -6.23 -7.01 12.67
N ILE A 200 -5.46 -7.12 13.74
CA ILE A 200 -5.69 -6.38 14.98
C ILE A 200 -4.67 -5.29 15.24
N SER A 201 -3.63 -5.23 14.42
CA SER A 201 -2.62 -4.18 14.54
C SER A 201 -1.94 -3.88 13.21
N GLU A 202 -1.76 -2.60 12.95
CA GLU A 202 -0.99 -2.05 11.84
C GLU A 202 0.04 -1.06 12.39
N SER A 203 1.29 -1.13 11.91
CA SER A 203 2.35 -0.22 12.35
C SER A 203 2.05 1.23 11.96
N GLY A 204 2.43 2.16 12.82
CA GLY A 204 2.48 3.56 12.44
C GLY A 204 3.60 3.81 11.44
N ASN A 205 3.44 4.80 10.58
CA ASN A 205 4.38 5.11 9.51
C ASN A 205 4.49 6.61 9.30
N SER A 206 5.71 7.12 9.21
CA SER A 206 5.97 8.47 8.73
C SER A 206 7.05 8.47 7.65
N ARG A 207 6.80 9.18 6.57
CA ARG A 207 7.70 9.29 5.41
C ARG A 207 8.33 10.67 5.37
N TYR A 208 9.61 10.74 5.03
CA TYR A 208 10.40 11.96 5.00
C TYR A 208 11.24 12.04 3.74
N GLY A 209 11.45 13.27 3.28
CA GLY A 209 12.54 13.63 2.36
C GLY A 209 13.60 14.38 3.16
N LEU A 210 14.81 13.87 3.16
CA LEU A 210 15.98 14.54 3.73
C LEU A 210 16.76 15.17 2.58
N GLU A 211 16.88 16.49 2.58
CA GLU A 211 17.51 17.28 1.51
C GLU A 211 18.78 17.96 2.01
N SER A 212 19.91 17.76 1.34
CA SER A 212 21.12 18.54 1.62
C SER A 212 20.96 20.01 1.22
N ALA A 213 21.84 20.89 1.70
CA ALA A 213 22.08 22.15 1.03
C ALA A 213 22.53 21.93 -0.42
N LYS A 214 22.44 22.95 -1.28
CA LYS A 214 22.98 22.85 -2.64
C LYS A 214 24.48 22.58 -2.60
N LEU A 215 24.88 21.53 -3.30
CA LEU A 215 26.29 21.15 -3.46
C LEU A 215 26.99 22.13 -4.41
N GLU A 216 28.27 22.33 -4.18
CA GLU A 216 29.13 23.07 -5.11
C GLU A 216 29.40 22.23 -6.36
N ASP A 217 30.01 22.85 -7.40
CA ASP A 217 30.37 22.15 -8.62
C ASP A 217 31.58 21.23 -8.39
N GLY A 218 31.29 20.07 -7.78
CA GLY A 218 32.22 18.98 -7.56
C GLY A 218 32.26 17.97 -8.70
N ASN A 219 32.91 16.84 -8.44
CA ASN A 219 33.00 15.76 -9.41
C ASN A 219 31.79 14.79 -9.35
N LEU A 220 30.89 14.91 -8.39
CA LEU A 220 29.62 14.21 -8.38
C LEU A 220 28.64 14.90 -9.32
N LYS A 221 28.18 14.19 -10.35
CA LYS A 221 27.32 14.74 -11.43
C LYS A 221 25.89 14.25 -11.32
N ASP A 222 25.69 13.03 -10.87
CA ASP A 222 24.35 12.45 -10.71
C ASP A 222 24.32 11.43 -9.56
N ILE A 223 23.18 11.30 -8.92
CA ILE A 223 22.79 10.20 -8.05
C ILE A 223 21.35 9.86 -8.42
N TRP A 224 21.13 8.59 -8.68
CA TRP A 224 19.80 8.11 -9.02
C TRP A 224 19.51 6.76 -8.38
N SER A 225 18.27 6.61 -7.95
CA SER A 225 17.65 5.34 -7.63
C SER A 225 16.14 5.44 -7.82
N GLY A 226 15.46 4.32 -8.01
CA GLY A 226 14.01 4.29 -8.07
C GLY A 226 13.45 4.12 -9.47
N VAL A 227 12.30 4.73 -9.72
CA VAL A 227 11.56 4.71 -10.97
C VAL A 227 11.89 5.94 -11.83
N SER A 228 11.44 5.94 -13.08
CA SER A 228 11.52 7.11 -13.95
C SER A 228 10.76 8.31 -13.37
N ASP A 229 11.07 9.51 -13.82
CA ASP A 229 10.38 10.72 -13.34
C ASP A 229 8.90 10.72 -13.73
N ASP A 230 8.54 10.09 -14.86
CA ASP A 230 7.15 9.94 -15.31
C ASP A 230 6.33 9.00 -14.41
N ASP A 231 7.00 7.99 -13.82
CA ASP A 231 6.39 7.02 -12.89
C ASP A 231 6.51 7.43 -11.41
N TRP A 232 7.10 8.61 -11.14
CA TRP A 232 7.35 9.09 -9.79
C TRP A 232 6.07 9.56 -9.10
N CYS A 233 5.66 8.87 -8.04
CA CYS A 233 4.56 9.30 -7.17
C CYS A 233 4.82 8.88 -5.71
N ASP A 234 3.97 9.33 -4.79
CA ASP A 234 4.13 9.01 -3.37
C ASP A 234 4.05 7.49 -3.08
N ALA A 235 3.36 6.71 -3.91
CA ALA A 235 3.33 5.25 -3.79
C ALA A 235 4.68 4.61 -4.16
N THR A 236 5.33 5.07 -5.23
CA THR A 236 6.61 4.50 -5.69
C THR A 236 7.73 4.71 -4.70
N VAL A 237 7.72 5.81 -3.93
CA VAL A 237 8.75 6.10 -2.91
C VAL A 237 8.63 5.26 -1.64
N SER A 238 7.63 4.40 -1.52
CA SER A 238 7.45 3.51 -0.37
C SER A 238 8.22 2.20 -0.46
N VAL A 239 8.69 1.83 -1.64
CA VAL A 239 9.38 0.57 -1.90
C VAL A 239 10.87 0.83 -2.15
N PRO A 240 11.81 0.17 -1.43
CA PRO A 240 13.23 0.34 -1.67
C PRO A 240 13.65 -0.07 -3.07
N SER A 241 14.47 0.78 -3.72
CA SER A 241 15.03 0.50 -5.04
C SER A 241 15.87 -0.78 -5.05
N LYS A 242 15.83 -1.53 -6.16
CA LYS A 242 16.72 -2.67 -6.39
C LYS A 242 18.14 -2.22 -6.71
N GLU A 243 18.28 -1.10 -7.40
CA GLU A 243 19.53 -0.54 -7.88
C GLU A 243 19.62 0.95 -7.54
N ALA A 244 20.84 1.42 -7.36
CA ALA A 244 21.17 2.84 -7.27
C ALA A 244 22.49 3.09 -7.97
N TYR A 245 22.68 4.31 -8.52
CA TYR A 245 23.96 4.68 -9.10
C TYR A 245 24.37 6.11 -8.80
N ALA A 246 25.66 6.38 -8.96
CA ALA A 246 26.23 7.71 -9.01
C ALA A 246 27.13 7.89 -10.22
N VAL A 247 27.14 9.10 -10.80
CA VAL A 247 28.02 9.48 -11.90
C VAL A 247 29.08 10.46 -11.40
N LEU A 248 30.34 10.13 -11.66
CA LEU A 248 31.50 10.94 -11.25
C LEU A 248 32.30 11.37 -12.47
N SER A 249 32.60 12.69 -12.59
CA SER A 249 33.45 13.21 -13.61
C SER A 249 34.90 13.31 -13.18
N GLY A 250 35.84 13.24 -14.12
CA GLY A 250 37.27 13.41 -13.87
C GLY A 250 37.89 12.39 -12.93
N VAL A 251 37.34 11.16 -12.92
CA VAL A 251 37.83 10.00 -12.24
C VAL A 251 38.35 8.99 -13.26
N ASP A 252 39.54 8.47 -13.05
CA ASP A 252 40.10 7.41 -13.89
C ASP A 252 39.29 6.10 -13.65
N PRO A 253 38.76 5.43 -14.70
CA PRO A 253 37.97 4.21 -14.56
C PRO A 253 38.70 3.08 -13.83
N VAL A 254 40.03 2.94 -14.02
CA VAL A 254 40.83 1.92 -13.34
C VAL A 254 40.92 2.23 -11.85
N VAL A 255 41.10 3.51 -11.51
CA VAL A 255 41.11 3.96 -10.11
C VAL A 255 39.74 3.69 -9.46
N ALA A 256 38.63 3.98 -10.17
CA ALA A 256 37.28 3.71 -9.68
C ALA A 256 37.02 2.21 -9.43
N GLN A 257 37.43 1.36 -10.39
CA GLN A 257 37.33 -0.11 -10.22
C GLN A 257 38.15 -0.60 -9.02
N TRP A 258 39.35 -0.04 -8.81
CA TRP A 258 40.19 -0.38 -7.66
C TRP A 258 39.56 0.09 -6.33
N ALA A 259 39.06 1.30 -6.29
CA ALA A 259 38.47 1.90 -5.10
C ALA A 259 37.18 1.18 -4.65
N THR A 260 36.47 0.57 -5.59
CA THR A 260 35.18 -0.09 -5.31
C THR A 260 35.24 -1.61 -5.28
N LYS A 261 36.38 -2.24 -5.60
CA LYS A 261 36.48 -3.70 -5.76
C LYS A 261 36.12 -4.55 -4.54
N PHE A 262 36.14 -3.98 -3.34
CA PHE A 262 35.85 -4.68 -2.10
C PHE A 262 34.42 -4.48 -1.61
N TYR A 263 33.61 -3.71 -2.34
CA TYR A 263 32.21 -3.52 -2.01
C TYR A 263 31.36 -4.49 -2.83
N ASP A 264 30.73 -5.43 -2.13
CA ASP A 264 29.85 -6.41 -2.77
C ASP A 264 28.71 -5.72 -3.51
N HIS A 265 28.18 -6.38 -4.54
CA HIS A 265 27.06 -5.86 -5.35
C HIS A 265 27.34 -4.48 -5.97
N THR A 266 28.62 -4.21 -6.32
CA THR A 266 29.06 -2.93 -6.90
C THR A 266 29.70 -3.18 -8.25
N LYS A 267 29.32 -2.37 -9.26
CA LYS A 267 29.86 -2.37 -10.63
C LYS A 267 30.32 -0.97 -11.00
N VAL A 268 31.28 -0.89 -11.89
CA VAL A 268 31.79 0.38 -12.45
C VAL A 268 31.70 0.31 -13.96
N GLU A 269 31.07 1.30 -14.56
CA GLU A 269 30.94 1.50 -16.00
C GLU A 269 31.59 2.81 -16.40
N THR A 270 32.17 2.88 -17.61
CA THR A 270 32.66 4.12 -18.19
C THR A 270 31.64 4.59 -19.22
N LEU A 271 31.16 5.83 -19.08
CA LEU A 271 30.22 6.44 -19.99
C LEU A 271 30.94 6.98 -21.25
N GLU A 272 30.21 7.25 -22.34
CA GLU A 272 30.75 7.73 -23.59
C GLU A 272 31.52 9.07 -23.45
N ASN A 273 31.10 9.91 -22.52
CA ASN A 273 31.77 11.18 -22.21
C ASN A 273 33.01 11.05 -21.31
N GLY A 274 33.39 9.80 -20.94
CA GLY A 274 34.52 9.51 -20.09
C GLY A 274 34.22 9.58 -18.57
N ASP A 275 33.03 9.92 -18.17
CA ASP A 275 32.61 9.87 -16.76
C ASP A 275 32.47 8.42 -16.28
N VAL A 276 32.58 8.24 -14.97
CA VAL A 276 32.45 6.93 -14.33
C VAL A 276 31.09 6.80 -13.66
N LYS A 277 30.38 5.72 -13.97
CA LYS A 277 29.13 5.34 -13.31
C LYS A 277 29.38 4.20 -12.34
N ILE A 278 29.14 4.43 -11.05
CA ILE A 278 29.18 3.43 -9.98
C ILE A 278 27.75 2.95 -9.75
N ILE A 279 27.50 1.66 -9.92
CA ILE A 279 26.18 1.06 -9.80
C ILE A 279 26.23 0.09 -8.63
N VAL A 280 25.24 0.13 -7.76
CA VAL A 280 25.07 -0.79 -6.63
C VAL A 280 23.70 -1.45 -6.65
N GLU A 281 23.64 -2.72 -6.25
CA GLU A 281 22.41 -3.48 -6.14
C GLU A 281 22.07 -3.75 -4.67
N LYS A 282 20.79 -3.85 -4.31
CA LYS A 282 20.36 -4.27 -2.97
C LYS A 282 20.61 -5.76 -2.76
N ASP A 283 20.65 -6.17 -1.50
CA ASP A 283 20.50 -7.57 -1.09
C ASP A 283 19.35 -7.72 -0.06
N GLU A 284 19.30 -8.83 0.64
CA GLU A 284 18.28 -9.11 1.66
C GLU A 284 18.39 -8.19 2.89
N LYS A 285 19.56 -7.60 3.14
CA LYS A 285 19.88 -6.85 4.36
C LYS A 285 20.03 -5.35 4.12
N ILE A 286 20.56 -4.96 2.95
CA ILE A 286 20.98 -3.59 2.66
C ILE A 286 20.27 -3.10 1.40
N THR A 287 19.57 -1.97 1.51
CA THR A 287 18.95 -1.31 0.33
C THR A 287 20.03 -0.74 -0.59
N ALA A 288 19.71 -0.59 -1.89
CA ALA A 288 20.63 0.01 -2.86
C ALA A 288 21.01 1.45 -2.47
N SER A 289 20.06 2.22 -1.93
CA SER A 289 20.32 3.60 -1.46
C SER A 289 21.32 3.65 -0.31
N ALA A 290 21.17 2.77 0.69
CA ALA A 290 22.10 2.68 1.82
C ALA A 290 23.50 2.23 1.34
N ARG A 291 23.55 1.22 0.48
CA ARG A 291 24.81 0.74 -0.10
C ARG A 291 25.53 1.83 -0.90
N LEU A 292 24.79 2.61 -1.70
CA LEU A 292 25.39 3.71 -2.45
C LEU A 292 25.98 4.78 -1.53
N CYS A 293 25.24 5.17 -0.46
CA CYS A 293 25.78 6.09 0.55
C CYS A 293 27.10 5.59 1.13
N HIS A 294 27.15 4.30 1.52
CA HIS A 294 28.36 3.69 2.06
C HIS A 294 29.52 3.70 1.07
N VAL A 295 29.30 3.25 -0.15
CA VAL A 295 30.34 3.22 -1.20
C VAL A 295 30.88 4.61 -1.46
N LEU A 296 30.01 5.61 -1.68
CA LEU A 296 30.44 6.99 -1.98
C LEU A 296 31.18 7.64 -0.79
N ALA A 297 30.77 7.37 0.44
CA ALA A 297 31.43 7.89 1.63
C ALA A 297 32.83 7.29 1.85
N LYS A 298 33.07 6.04 1.41
CA LYS A 298 34.30 5.30 1.75
C LYS A 298 35.26 5.06 0.58
N CYS A 299 34.81 5.16 -0.67
CA CYS A 299 35.66 4.88 -1.85
C CYS A 299 36.76 5.90 -2.11
N GLY A 300 36.72 7.07 -1.48
CA GLY A 300 37.75 8.12 -1.66
C GLY A 300 37.73 8.83 -3.03
N LEU A 301 36.67 8.66 -3.81
CA LEU A 301 36.55 9.26 -5.15
C LEU A 301 35.89 10.63 -5.16
N ILE A 302 35.15 10.98 -4.12
CA ILE A 302 34.50 12.30 -3.98
C ILE A 302 35.54 13.31 -3.48
N LYS A 303 35.63 14.45 -4.16
CA LYS A 303 36.67 15.46 -3.90
C LYS A 303 36.17 16.67 -3.10
N ASP A 304 34.86 16.94 -3.17
CA ASP A 304 34.27 18.11 -2.50
C ASP A 304 34.01 17.83 -1.01
N PRO A 305 34.57 18.67 -0.08
CA PRO A 305 34.41 18.43 1.37
C PRO A 305 32.96 18.54 1.87
N LYS A 306 32.15 19.44 1.29
CA LYS A 306 30.75 19.59 1.69
C LYS A 306 29.91 18.37 1.28
N THR A 307 30.15 17.89 0.04
CA THR A 307 29.54 16.63 -0.42
C THR A 307 29.94 15.46 0.47
N MET A 308 31.22 15.41 0.88
CA MET A 308 31.70 14.36 1.80
C MET A 308 31.08 14.46 3.19
N GLU A 309 30.83 15.66 3.72
CA GLU A 309 30.13 15.84 4.99
C GLU A 309 28.72 15.23 4.93
N VAL A 310 27.96 15.53 3.87
CA VAL A 310 26.62 14.97 3.62
C VAL A 310 26.69 13.44 3.49
N LEU A 311 27.60 12.92 2.65
CA LEU A 311 27.73 11.48 2.41
C LEU A 311 28.17 10.71 3.67
N ASN A 312 29.05 11.25 4.49
CA ASN A 312 29.45 10.62 5.76
C ASN A 312 28.29 10.56 6.75
N TRP A 313 27.47 11.61 6.82
CA TRP A 313 26.27 11.60 7.66
C TRP A 313 25.24 10.59 7.13
N LEU A 314 25.01 10.55 5.81
CA LEU A 314 24.12 9.58 5.19
C LEU A 314 24.58 8.14 5.40
N ASP A 315 25.89 7.86 5.30
CA ASP A 315 26.46 6.55 5.61
C ASP A 315 26.16 6.13 7.06
N TRP A 316 26.39 7.04 8.02
CA TRP A 316 26.04 6.79 9.43
C TRP A 316 24.54 6.56 9.60
N TYR A 317 23.68 7.40 9.01
CA TYR A 317 22.23 7.31 9.14
C TYR A 317 21.68 6.02 8.51
N THR A 318 22.15 5.66 7.33
CA THR A 318 21.66 4.49 6.58
C THR A 318 22.27 3.15 7.02
N SER A 319 23.27 3.17 7.91
CA SER A 319 23.89 1.95 8.45
C SER A 319 23.04 1.28 9.55
N ASP A 320 22.01 1.96 10.06
CA ASP A 320 21.13 1.44 11.11
C ASP A 320 19.66 1.48 10.69
N THR A 321 19.07 0.32 10.53
CA THR A 321 17.63 0.16 10.21
C THR A 321 16.73 0.03 11.43
N THR A 322 17.32 -0.02 12.63
CA THR A 322 16.58 -0.25 13.89
C THR A 322 16.24 1.04 14.63
N GLY A 323 16.86 2.17 14.26
CA GLY A 323 16.75 3.44 14.95
C GLY A 323 17.59 3.57 16.21
N ALA A 324 18.50 2.63 16.47
CA ALA A 324 19.39 2.67 17.63
C ALA A 324 20.33 3.90 17.61
N HIS A 325 20.87 4.26 16.43
CA HIS A 325 21.71 5.45 16.26
C HIS A 325 21.00 6.74 16.64
N MET A 326 19.69 6.80 16.38
CA MET A 326 18.85 7.95 16.71
C MET A 326 18.27 7.87 18.12
N GLY A 327 18.46 6.76 18.85
CA GLY A 327 17.86 6.53 20.18
C GLY A 327 16.34 6.38 20.13
N ILE A 328 15.79 5.88 19.00
CA ILE A 328 14.35 5.64 18.79
C ILE A 328 13.99 4.15 18.70
N ALA A 329 14.98 3.28 18.74
CA ALA A 329 14.73 1.83 18.72
C ALA A 329 13.72 1.45 19.80
N CYS A 330 12.66 0.75 19.42
CA CYS A 330 11.65 0.25 20.34
C CYS A 330 10.98 -1.01 19.83
N ASP A 331 10.45 -1.77 20.77
CA ASP A 331 9.69 -2.99 20.57
C ASP A 331 8.56 -2.99 21.61
N ASP A 332 7.32 -3.20 21.21
CA ASP A 332 6.17 -3.31 22.12
C ASP A 332 5.79 -4.77 22.42
N GLY A 333 6.58 -5.72 21.92
CA GLY A 333 6.48 -7.15 22.10
C GLY A 333 5.54 -7.86 21.14
N PRO A 334 4.28 -7.43 20.94
CA PRO A 334 3.39 -8.11 19.99
C PRO A 334 3.63 -7.72 18.53
N ASN A 335 4.05 -6.49 18.24
CA ASN A 335 4.28 -6.00 16.89
C ASN A 335 5.72 -6.19 16.43
N ALA A 336 5.98 -5.98 15.14
CA ALA A 336 7.34 -5.87 14.64
C ALA A 336 8.05 -4.68 15.30
N PRO A 337 9.34 -4.81 15.67
CA PRO A 337 10.12 -3.70 16.19
C PRO A 337 10.16 -2.51 15.23
N LEU A 338 10.47 -1.32 15.77
CA LEU A 338 10.70 -0.13 14.95
C LEU A 338 11.71 -0.43 13.84
N SER A 339 11.38 0.01 12.63
CA SER A 339 12.27 -0.11 11.47
C SER A 339 12.37 1.20 10.70
N ILE A 340 13.57 1.47 10.16
CA ILE A 340 13.82 2.58 9.24
C ILE A 340 14.09 2.01 7.86
N ARG A 341 13.40 2.52 6.85
CA ARG A 341 13.58 2.13 5.45
C ARG A 341 14.20 3.27 4.66
N PHE A 342 15.25 2.96 3.91
CA PHE A 342 15.95 3.90 3.02
C PHE A 342 15.52 3.58 1.59
N ASN A 343 14.49 4.27 1.12
CA ASN A 343 13.77 3.90 -0.10
C ASN A 343 14.52 4.33 -1.35
N TYR A 344 14.73 5.65 -1.51
CA TYR A 344 15.37 6.23 -2.70
C TYR A 344 16.37 7.31 -2.34
N ILE A 345 17.40 7.45 -3.18
CA ILE A 345 18.35 8.55 -3.11
C ILE A 345 18.52 9.17 -4.51
N ARG A 346 18.48 10.50 -4.60
CA ARG A 346 18.62 11.24 -5.87
C ARG A 346 19.41 12.51 -5.70
N LEU A 347 20.00 12.97 -6.81
CA LEU A 347 20.53 14.33 -6.94
C LEU A 347 19.50 15.18 -7.71
N ILE A 348 18.82 16.11 -7.02
CA ILE A 348 17.79 16.99 -7.57
C ILE A 348 18.24 18.44 -7.34
N ASP A 349 18.33 19.26 -8.36
CA ASP A 349 18.74 20.66 -8.28
C ASP A 349 20.05 20.89 -7.49
N LYS A 350 21.03 19.99 -7.68
CA LYS A 350 22.29 19.92 -6.93
C LYS A 350 22.14 19.62 -5.43
N LYS A 351 21.01 19.09 -4.97
CA LYS A 351 20.82 18.60 -3.61
C LYS A 351 20.79 17.08 -3.62
N ILE A 352 21.45 16.46 -2.67
CA ILE A 352 21.22 15.03 -2.38
C ILE A 352 19.92 14.92 -1.59
N VAL A 353 18.98 14.14 -2.09
CA VAL A 353 17.67 13.90 -1.47
C VAL A 353 17.57 12.41 -1.14
N LEU A 354 17.43 12.08 0.13
CA LEU A 354 17.13 10.72 0.58
C LEU A 354 15.66 10.62 1.01
N TYR A 355 14.92 9.68 0.45
CA TYR A 355 13.59 9.34 0.90
C TYR A 355 13.65 8.18 1.88
N THR A 356 13.10 8.40 3.07
CA THR A 356 13.13 7.45 4.18
C THR A 356 11.77 7.32 4.84
N SER A 357 11.53 6.18 5.48
CA SER A 357 10.33 5.93 6.27
C SER A 357 10.73 5.40 7.65
N ILE A 358 10.07 5.87 8.69
CA ILE A 358 10.11 5.28 10.01
C ILE A 358 8.79 4.56 10.24
N LEU A 359 8.86 3.27 10.53
CA LEU A 359 7.73 2.44 10.94
C LEU A 359 7.89 2.13 12.43
N TRP A 360 6.84 2.34 13.20
CA TRP A 360 6.87 2.07 14.64
C TRP A 360 5.74 1.13 15.06
N PRO A 361 5.94 0.32 16.13
CA PRO A 361 4.91 -0.53 16.68
C PRO A 361 3.66 0.26 17.08
N SER A 362 2.48 -0.30 16.87
CA SER A 362 1.20 0.41 17.06
C SER A 362 0.97 0.95 18.47
N LEU A 363 1.54 0.30 19.49
CA LEU A 363 1.42 0.69 20.89
C LEU A 363 2.58 1.56 21.38
N ALA A 364 3.58 1.84 20.54
CA ALA A 364 4.73 2.65 20.91
C ALA A 364 4.36 4.14 21.11
N ASP A 365 5.12 4.83 21.94
CA ASP A 365 5.00 6.28 22.12
C ASP A 365 5.55 7.02 20.89
N LYS A 366 4.68 7.19 19.91
CA LYS A 366 5.00 7.82 18.63
C LYS A 366 5.53 9.25 18.76
N GLU A 367 5.00 10.03 19.72
CA GLU A 367 5.42 11.43 19.89
C GLU A 367 6.86 11.49 20.40
N LYS A 368 7.24 10.60 21.31
CA LYS A 368 8.62 10.47 21.77
C LYS A 368 9.57 10.01 20.65
N ILE A 369 9.14 9.04 19.83
CA ILE A 369 9.91 8.55 18.68
C ILE A 369 10.17 9.70 17.70
N LEU A 370 9.12 10.42 17.29
CA LEU A 370 9.23 11.48 16.29
C LEU A 370 10.02 12.68 16.82
N ALA A 371 9.80 13.10 18.06
CA ALA A 371 10.57 14.19 18.66
C ALA A 371 12.08 13.87 18.71
N LYS A 372 12.44 12.62 19.03
CA LYS A 372 13.85 12.21 19.08
C LYS A 372 14.47 12.10 17.69
N ALA A 373 13.69 11.67 16.69
CA ALA A 373 14.11 11.69 15.30
C ALA A 373 14.37 13.12 14.80
N GLU A 374 13.46 14.05 15.10
CA GLU A 374 13.61 15.47 14.76
C GLU A 374 14.84 16.10 15.42
N GLU A 375 15.13 15.80 16.71
CA GLU A 375 16.35 16.26 17.39
C GLU A 375 17.61 15.78 16.64
N THR A 376 17.65 14.51 16.23
CA THR A 376 18.79 13.95 15.48
C THR A 376 18.96 14.64 14.13
N TRP A 377 17.88 14.86 13.42
CA TRP A 377 17.92 15.51 12.11
C TRP A 377 18.28 17.00 12.19
N ALA A 378 17.84 17.69 13.24
CA ALA A 378 18.20 19.10 13.47
C ALA A 378 19.73 19.31 13.66
N ALA A 379 20.46 18.29 14.10
CA ALA A 379 21.92 18.29 14.22
C ALA A 379 22.65 17.81 12.94
N SER A 380 21.92 17.50 11.86
CA SER A 380 22.45 16.95 10.62
C SER A 380 22.70 18.03 9.56
N PRO A 381 23.48 17.74 8.48
CA PRO A 381 23.61 18.62 7.32
C PRO A 381 22.39 18.55 6.36
N MET A 382 21.24 18.01 6.84
CA MET A 382 20.04 17.79 6.02
C MET A 382 18.87 18.61 6.53
N GLU A 383 18.11 19.20 5.61
CA GLU A 383 16.76 19.71 5.88
C GLU A 383 15.76 18.55 5.77
N VAL A 384 14.80 18.50 6.69
CA VAL A 384 13.80 17.42 6.74
C VAL A 384 12.44 17.93 6.36
N ARG A 385 11.77 17.21 5.47
CA ARG A 385 10.38 17.46 5.08
C ARG A 385 9.55 16.22 5.32
N GLN A 386 8.62 16.31 6.27
CA GLN A 386 7.61 15.27 6.44
C GLN A 386 6.66 15.28 5.24
N ARG A 387 6.48 14.11 4.61
CA ARG A 387 5.62 13.94 3.44
C ARG A 387 4.28 13.28 3.79
N ARG A 388 4.31 12.30 4.68
CA ARG A 388 3.13 11.54 5.11
C ARG A 388 3.34 11.08 6.55
N ARG A 389 2.27 11.08 7.33
CA ARG A 389 2.20 10.40 8.62
C ARG A 389 0.86 9.67 8.72
N LEU A 390 0.92 8.41 9.09
CA LEU A 390 -0.21 7.59 9.49
C LEU A 390 0.09 7.03 10.87
N ASP A 391 -0.84 7.21 11.77
CA ASP A 391 -0.74 6.64 13.11
C ASP A 391 -1.04 5.13 13.05
N GLY A 392 -0.43 4.37 13.95
CA GLY A 392 -0.68 2.94 14.03
C GLY A 392 -2.13 2.64 14.43
N TYR A 393 -2.59 1.47 14.03
CA TYR A 393 -3.89 0.93 14.41
C TYR A 393 -3.69 -0.22 15.38
N TYR A 394 -4.53 -0.28 16.42
CA TYR A 394 -4.56 -1.41 17.34
C TYR A 394 -5.97 -1.67 17.86
N MET A 395 -6.33 -2.93 17.96
CA MET A 395 -7.57 -3.42 18.57
C MET A 395 -7.28 -4.58 19.51
N ASP A 396 -7.92 -4.60 20.68
CA ASP A 396 -7.78 -5.69 21.62
C ASP A 396 -8.26 -7.01 20.96
N PRO A 397 -7.43 -8.07 20.94
CA PRO A 397 -7.83 -9.37 20.39
C PRO A 397 -9.06 -9.98 21.08
N LYS A 398 -9.40 -9.52 22.29
CA LYS A 398 -10.61 -9.92 23.04
C LYS A 398 -11.82 -9.01 22.78
N ASP A 399 -11.70 -8.04 21.87
CA ASP A 399 -12.85 -7.23 21.49
C ASP A 399 -13.95 -8.13 20.91
N PRO A 400 -15.22 -8.02 21.38
CA PRO A 400 -16.31 -8.88 20.90
C PRO A 400 -16.51 -8.84 19.37
N ARG A 401 -16.10 -7.74 18.70
CA ARG A 401 -16.16 -7.63 17.24
C ARG A 401 -15.09 -8.52 16.59
N VAL A 402 -13.88 -8.51 17.14
CA VAL A 402 -12.75 -9.35 16.67
C VAL A 402 -13.11 -10.83 16.85
N GLU A 403 -13.59 -11.22 18.04
CA GLU A 403 -13.99 -12.60 18.33
C GLU A 403 -15.10 -13.07 17.39
N LYS A 404 -16.11 -12.21 17.14
CA LYS A 404 -17.20 -12.51 16.21
C LYS A 404 -16.70 -12.72 14.80
N LEU A 405 -15.90 -11.81 14.25
CA LEU A 405 -15.37 -11.88 12.90
C LEU A 405 -14.43 -13.07 12.72
N ALA A 406 -13.55 -13.33 13.68
CA ALA A 406 -12.67 -14.50 13.65
C ALA A 406 -13.46 -15.82 13.65
N ARG A 407 -14.54 -15.91 14.44
CA ARG A 407 -15.44 -17.07 14.42
C ARG A 407 -16.14 -17.25 13.07
N ILE A 408 -16.63 -16.18 12.45
CA ILE A 408 -17.26 -16.25 11.13
C ILE A 408 -16.27 -16.79 10.08
N ALA A 409 -15.04 -16.26 10.06
CA ALA A 409 -13.99 -16.75 9.19
C ALA A 409 -13.68 -18.23 9.43
N LYS A 410 -13.50 -18.63 10.70
CA LYS A 410 -13.30 -20.03 11.10
C LYS A 410 -14.40 -20.95 10.59
N ASP A 411 -15.66 -20.59 10.79
CA ASP A 411 -16.80 -21.42 10.41
C ASP A 411 -16.90 -21.61 8.90
N VAL A 412 -16.62 -20.57 8.10
CA VAL A 412 -16.72 -20.64 6.64
C VAL A 412 -15.48 -21.30 6.02
N LEU A 413 -14.29 -20.96 6.52
CA LEU A 413 -13.02 -21.49 5.98
C LEU A 413 -12.71 -22.91 6.52
N GLY A 414 -13.41 -23.38 7.55
CA GLY A 414 -13.18 -24.69 8.18
C GLY A 414 -11.83 -24.80 8.89
N ARG A 415 -11.23 -23.68 9.28
CA ARG A 415 -9.92 -23.61 9.94
C ARG A 415 -9.89 -22.57 11.05
N GLU A 416 -9.09 -22.83 12.07
CA GLU A 416 -8.88 -21.90 13.16
C GLU A 416 -7.57 -21.18 13.01
N ASP A 417 -7.65 -19.87 12.77
CA ASP A 417 -6.50 -18.98 12.71
C ASP A 417 -6.61 -17.95 13.83
N ILE A 418 -5.48 -17.45 14.28
CA ILE A 418 -5.42 -16.38 15.30
C ILE A 418 -5.42 -15.01 14.65
N PRO A 419 -6.02 -13.98 15.27
CA PRO A 419 -5.85 -12.59 14.86
C PRO A 419 -4.35 -12.23 14.76
N TYR A 420 -3.98 -11.43 13.77
CA TYR A 420 -2.59 -11.18 13.43
C TYR A 420 -2.28 -9.68 13.36
N LEU A 421 -0.99 -9.38 13.28
CA LEU A 421 -0.42 -8.04 13.21
C LEU A 421 0.31 -7.88 11.88
N THR A 422 0.38 -6.64 11.35
CA THR A 422 1.09 -6.32 10.11
C THR A 422 1.86 -5.02 10.21
N GLU A 423 2.92 -4.89 9.43
CA GLU A 423 3.63 -3.61 9.23
C GLU A 423 2.92 -2.71 8.20
N GLY A 424 2.08 -3.29 7.36
CA GLY A 424 1.25 -2.54 6.41
C GLY A 424 0.16 -1.74 7.11
N GLY A 425 -0.41 -0.79 6.40
CA GLY A 425 -1.54 0.00 6.87
C GLY A 425 -2.66 -0.03 5.86
N THR A 426 -3.89 0.09 6.34
CA THR A 426 -5.10 0.18 5.54
C THR A 426 -5.95 1.37 5.99
N TYR A 427 -7.12 1.57 5.40
CA TYR A 427 -8.07 2.58 5.87
C TYR A 427 -8.46 2.46 7.37
N ALA A 428 -8.11 1.35 8.04
CA ALA A 428 -8.32 1.24 9.48
C ALA A 428 -7.49 2.24 10.30
N GLN A 429 -6.41 2.78 9.74
CA GLN A 429 -5.60 3.82 10.39
C GLN A 429 -6.27 5.20 10.41
N VAL A 430 -7.24 5.44 9.53
CA VAL A 430 -7.85 6.78 9.33
C VAL A 430 -9.36 6.79 9.54
N LEU A 431 -10.01 5.64 9.61
CA LEU A 431 -11.45 5.53 9.85
C LEU A 431 -11.73 5.09 11.29
N PRO A 432 -12.68 5.73 11.98
CA PRO A 432 -13.12 5.25 13.28
C PRO A 432 -13.83 3.91 13.16
N ASN A 433 -13.65 3.02 14.13
CA ASN A 433 -14.32 1.72 14.21
C ASN A 433 -14.03 0.78 13.01
N ALA A 434 -12.95 0.99 12.27
CA ALA A 434 -12.61 0.12 11.17
C ALA A 434 -11.84 -1.12 11.65
N ILE A 435 -12.06 -2.23 10.94
CA ILE A 435 -11.39 -3.52 11.19
C ILE A 435 -10.94 -4.08 9.85
N PRO A 436 -9.64 -4.29 9.63
CA PRO A 436 -9.16 -4.99 8.45
C PRO A 436 -9.58 -6.47 8.52
N TYR A 437 -10.34 -6.92 7.50
CA TYR A 437 -11.01 -8.22 7.53
C TYR A 437 -11.04 -8.87 6.14
N GLY A 438 -10.11 -9.76 5.87
CA GLY A 438 -9.98 -10.40 4.55
C GLY A 438 -9.43 -9.40 3.50
N ALA A 439 -9.45 -9.63 2.21
CA ALA A 439 -10.08 -10.78 1.55
C ALA A 439 -9.12 -11.96 1.26
N THR A 440 -7.84 -11.86 1.63
CA THR A 440 -6.89 -12.94 1.39
C THR A 440 -7.15 -14.11 2.34
N VAL A 441 -7.40 -15.29 1.76
CA VAL A 441 -7.48 -16.54 2.52
C VAL A 441 -6.07 -17.01 2.90
N PRO A 442 -5.80 -17.40 4.15
CA PRO A 442 -4.52 -17.93 4.58
C PRO A 442 -4.10 -19.15 3.75
N ASP A 443 -2.78 -19.32 3.56
CA ASP A 443 -2.18 -20.43 2.77
C ASP A 443 -2.60 -20.46 1.29
N ARG A 444 -3.01 -19.30 0.75
CA ARG A 444 -3.21 -19.14 -0.69
C ARG A 444 -2.00 -19.65 -1.45
N VAL A 445 -2.23 -20.52 -2.44
CA VAL A 445 -1.18 -20.95 -3.36
C VAL A 445 -0.64 -19.74 -4.11
N ARG A 446 0.66 -19.52 -4.06
CA ARG A 446 1.33 -18.46 -4.81
C ARG A 446 1.89 -19.04 -6.10
N LEU A 447 1.32 -18.67 -7.23
CA LEU A 447 1.71 -19.17 -8.55
C LEU A 447 3.18 -18.92 -8.90
N PHE A 448 3.71 -17.78 -8.42
CA PHE A 448 5.06 -17.32 -8.75
C PHE A 448 5.95 -17.15 -7.50
N GLY A 449 5.62 -17.80 -6.40
CA GLY A 449 6.34 -17.61 -5.12
C GLY A 449 6.15 -16.21 -4.56
N MET A 450 7.24 -15.59 -4.04
CA MET A 450 7.21 -14.28 -3.38
C MET A 450 7.58 -13.10 -4.31
N VAL A 451 8.00 -13.38 -5.55
CA VAL A 451 8.62 -12.37 -6.42
C VAL A 451 7.65 -11.72 -7.40
N LYS A 452 6.54 -12.39 -7.70
CA LYS A 452 5.51 -11.96 -8.65
C LYS A 452 4.11 -12.33 -8.18
N GLY A 453 3.09 -11.71 -8.76
CA GLY A 453 1.68 -12.09 -8.62
C GLY A 453 0.98 -11.59 -7.36
N GLY A 454 1.68 -10.92 -6.46
CA GLY A 454 1.08 -10.29 -5.28
C GLY A 454 0.72 -8.83 -5.51
N ALA A 455 0.15 -8.20 -4.47
CA ALA A 455 -0.04 -6.76 -4.41
C ALA A 455 1.26 -6.01 -4.74
N HIS A 456 1.17 -4.94 -5.52
CA HIS A 456 2.29 -4.11 -5.99
C HIS A 456 3.34 -4.84 -6.85
N GLN A 457 3.09 -6.08 -7.26
CA GLN A 457 4.02 -6.87 -8.06
C GLN A 457 3.54 -7.00 -9.51
N ALA A 458 4.48 -7.33 -10.41
CA ALA A 458 4.13 -7.68 -11.77
C ALA A 458 3.34 -9.00 -11.80
N ASP A 459 2.51 -9.18 -12.85
CA ASP A 459 1.59 -10.30 -12.98
C ASP A 459 0.71 -10.52 -11.74
N GLU A 460 0.32 -9.41 -11.11
CA GLU A 460 -0.65 -9.40 -10.01
C GLU A 460 -1.91 -10.16 -10.42
N TYR A 461 -2.44 -10.97 -9.51
CA TYR A 461 -3.65 -11.74 -9.77
C TYR A 461 -4.53 -11.89 -8.54
N CYS A 462 -5.84 -12.02 -8.75
CA CYS A 462 -6.77 -12.52 -7.75
C CYS A 462 -7.17 -13.96 -8.00
N ASP A 463 -7.56 -14.64 -6.92
CA ASP A 463 -8.06 -16.01 -6.92
C ASP A 463 -9.60 -15.95 -6.86
N ILE A 464 -10.26 -16.26 -7.98
CA ILE A 464 -11.72 -16.17 -8.11
C ILE A 464 -12.44 -17.08 -7.12
N PRO A 465 -12.10 -18.37 -6.98
CA PRO A 465 -12.67 -19.21 -5.93
C PRO A 465 -12.61 -18.59 -4.53
N ASN A 466 -11.48 -17.97 -4.16
CA ASN A 466 -11.35 -17.33 -2.88
C ASN A 466 -12.25 -16.09 -2.75
N LEU A 467 -12.41 -15.30 -3.80
CA LEU A 467 -13.34 -14.16 -3.79
C LEU A 467 -14.80 -14.60 -3.63
N LEU A 468 -15.20 -15.74 -4.24
CA LEU A 468 -16.53 -16.32 -4.04
C LEU A 468 -16.75 -16.80 -2.60
N ILE A 469 -15.74 -17.38 -1.95
CA ILE A 469 -15.78 -17.71 -0.51
C ILE A 469 -15.91 -16.44 0.34
N ASN A 470 -15.21 -15.37 -0.04
CA ASN A 470 -15.31 -14.07 0.65
C ASN A 470 -16.74 -13.52 0.63
N MET A 471 -17.51 -13.71 -0.43
CA MET A 471 -18.92 -13.30 -0.45
C MET A 471 -19.73 -13.99 0.67
N GLN A 472 -19.48 -15.28 0.94
CA GLN A 472 -20.14 -16.01 2.04
C GLN A 472 -19.79 -15.38 3.40
N ILE A 473 -18.49 -15.08 3.60
CA ILE A 473 -18.01 -14.49 4.86
C ILE A 473 -18.62 -13.10 5.05
N TYR A 474 -18.62 -12.25 4.00
CA TYR A 474 -19.12 -10.89 4.08
C TYR A 474 -20.63 -10.82 4.25
N VAL A 475 -21.41 -11.61 3.51
CA VAL A 475 -22.87 -11.68 3.71
C VAL A 475 -23.20 -12.07 5.16
N ARG A 476 -22.56 -13.10 5.69
CA ARG A 476 -22.77 -13.51 7.08
C ARG A 476 -22.31 -12.44 8.08
N ALA A 477 -21.14 -11.83 7.85
CA ALA A 477 -20.62 -10.79 8.72
C ALA A 477 -21.55 -9.57 8.79
N LEU A 478 -22.09 -9.12 7.66
CA LEU A 478 -23.04 -8.02 7.61
C LEU A 478 -24.29 -8.30 8.42
N ILE A 479 -24.87 -9.51 8.31
CA ILE A 479 -26.06 -9.90 9.08
C ILE A 479 -25.74 -10.00 10.58
N GLU A 480 -24.66 -10.67 10.96
CA GLU A 480 -24.31 -10.84 12.38
C GLU A 480 -23.88 -9.53 13.05
N LEU A 481 -23.26 -8.62 12.30
CA LEU A 481 -22.93 -7.27 12.80
C LEU A 481 -24.19 -6.41 12.93
N ASP A 482 -25.12 -6.49 11.98
CA ASP A 482 -26.41 -5.81 12.11
C ASP A 482 -27.15 -6.26 13.38
N GLU A 483 -27.22 -7.56 13.66
CA GLU A 483 -27.80 -8.10 14.90
C GLU A 483 -27.07 -7.57 16.16
N MET A 484 -25.75 -7.39 16.09
CA MET A 484 -24.93 -6.91 17.20
C MET A 484 -25.19 -5.42 17.50
N TYR A 485 -25.31 -4.61 16.47
CA TYR A 485 -25.49 -3.15 16.58
C TYR A 485 -26.97 -2.70 16.65
N SER A 486 -27.89 -3.65 16.61
CA SER A 486 -29.33 -3.41 16.69
C SER A 486 -29.93 -3.70 18.08
N LYS A 487 -29.08 -4.10 19.02
CA LYS A 487 -29.44 -4.31 20.42
C LYS A 487 -29.21 -3.02 21.21
#